data_b8009815a7d35b2a361314825a481001
#
_entry.id   b8009815a7d35b2a361314825a481001
#
_cell.length_a   1.000
_cell.length_b   1.000
_cell.length_c   1.000
_cell.angle_alpha   90.00
_cell.angle_beta   90.00
_cell.angle_gamma   90.00
#
_symmetry.space_group_name_H-M   'P 1'
#
loop_
_entity.id
_entity.type
_entity.pdbx_description
1 polymer ?
#
loop_
_entity_poly.entity_id
_entity_poly.type
_entity_poly.pdbx_seq_one_letter_code
_entity_poly.pdbx_strand_id
1 'polypeptide(L)'
;MARAVGIDLGTTNSCIATLEGGEPTVIVNAEGARTTPSVVAFSKSGEILVGEVAKRQAVTNVDRTISSVKRHMGSDWTVDIDGKKWTPQEISAQILMKLKRDAEAYLGEPVTDAVITCPAYFNDAQRQATKDAGKIAGLNVLRIINEPTAAALAYGLEKGKEDERILVFDLGGGTFDVSLLEIGKDDDGFSTIQVQATNGDNHLGGDDWDQKIIDWLVSEVKNKYGVDLSKDKIALQRLKEAAEQAKKELSSSTSTSISMQYLAMTPDGTPVHLDETLTRAHFEEMTSDLLGRCRTPFNNVLHDAGISVSDIDHVVLVGGSTRMPAVKELVKELTGGKEANQSVNPDEVVAVGAAVQSGVIKGDRKDVLLIDVTPLSLGIETKGGIMTKLIDRNTAIPTKRSEVFSTAEDNQPSVLIQVYQGEREFARDNKPLGTFELTGIAPAPRGVPQIEVTFDIDANGIVHVSAKGQGHRQGAVHDHHRWFRPAEGRDRPHGQGSRSS
;
A
#
# COMPACT_ATOMS: atom_id res chain seq x y z
N MET A 1 -28.62 2.82 12.98
CA MET A 1 -27.45 1.92 13.01
C MET A 1 -26.25 2.62 12.44
N ALA A 2 -25.09 2.39 13.04
CA ALA A 2 -23.82 2.93 12.54
C ALA A 2 -23.49 2.32 11.17
N ARG A 3 -23.01 3.15 10.25
CA ARG A 3 -22.62 2.68 8.92
C ARG A 3 -21.19 2.19 8.84
N ALA A 4 -20.97 1.21 7.97
CA ALA A 4 -19.66 0.81 7.56
C ALA A 4 -19.22 1.58 6.32
N VAL A 5 -17.93 1.88 6.24
CA VAL A 5 -17.33 2.58 5.13
C VAL A 5 -16.13 1.81 4.58
N GLY A 6 -15.79 2.08 3.33
CA GLY A 6 -14.54 1.64 2.73
C GLY A 6 -13.60 2.83 2.60
N ILE A 7 -12.35 2.66 2.98
CA ILE A 7 -11.35 3.72 2.96
C ILE A 7 -10.14 3.28 2.16
N ASP A 8 -9.80 4.09 1.17
CA ASP A 8 -8.50 4.06 0.52
C ASP A 8 -7.58 5.03 1.25
N LEU A 9 -6.67 4.50 2.07
CA LEU A 9 -5.64 5.30 2.73
C LEU A 9 -4.43 5.36 1.80
N GLY A 10 -4.47 6.28 0.85
CA GLY A 10 -3.43 6.40 -0.18
C GLY A 10 -2.22 7.19 0.27
N THR A 11 -1.10 7.01 -0.43
CA THR A 11 0.15 7.75 -0.16
C THR A 11 -0.03 9.25 -0.39
N THR A 12 -0.66 9.63 -1.49
CA THR A 12 -0.84 11.02 -1.90
C THR A 12 -2.25 11.52 -1.61
N ASN A 13 -3.26 10.73 -1.91
CA ASN A 13 -4.67 11.05 -1.71
C ASN A 13 -5.39 9.89 -1.05
N SER A 14 -6.36 10.21 -0.23
CA SER A 14 -7.25 9.25 0.43
C SER A 14 -8.68 9.46 -0.02
N CYS A 15 -9.48 8.42 0.05
CA CYS A 15 -10.86 8.44 -0.40
C CYS A 15 -11.72 7.57 0.51
N ILE A 16 -12.96 7.97 0.72
CA ILE A 16 -13.90 7.21 1.54
C ILE A 16 -15.22 7.02 0.78
N ALA A 17 -15.77 5.82 0.87
CA ALA A 17 -17.01 5.46 0.20
C ALA A 17 -17.88 4.60 1.12
N THR A 18 -19.17 4.53 0.80
CA THR A 18 -20.14 3.71 1.51
C THR A 18 -21.10 3.06 0.51
N LEU A 19 -21.87 2.07 0.96
CA LEU A 19 -22.96 1.55 0.16
C LEU A 19 -24.26 2.30 0.52
N GLU A 20 -24.92 2.83 -0.49
CA GLU A 20 -26.27 3.40 -0.37
C GLU A 20 -27.18 2.61 -1.27
N GLY A 21 -28.17 1.92 -0.67
CA GLY A 21 -29.08 1.05 -1.43
C GLY A 21 -28.38 -0.08 -2.19
N GLY A 22 -27.25 -0.56 -1.67
CA GLY A 22 -26.45 -1.61 -2.31
C GLY A 22 -25.45 -1.09 -3.35
N GLU A 23 -25.47 0.20 -3.67
CA GLU A 23 -24.57 0.82 -4.64
C GLU A 23 -23.47 1.60 -3.93
N PRO A 24 -22.20 1.46 -4.35
CA PRO A 24 -21.11 2.24 -3.74
C PRO A 24 -21.23 3.71 -4.12
N THR A 25 -21.09 4.55 -3.10
CA THR A 25 -21.13 6.02 -3.24
C THR A 25 -19.90 6.61 -2.60
N VAL A 26 -19.13 7.39 -3.35
CA VAL A 26 -17.99 8.13 -2.81
C VAL A 26 -18.52 9.31 -2.01
N ILE A 27 -17.99 9.47 -0.81
CA ILE A 27 -18.40 10.53 0.12
C ILE A 27 -17.61 11.78 -0.17
N VAL A 28 -18.33 12.88 -0.41
CA VAL A 28 -17.74 14.21 -0.61
C VAL A 28 -17.27 14.75 0.75
N ASN A 29 -16.05 15.26 0.79
CA ASN A 29 -15.49 15.83 2.01
C ASN A 29 -16.07 17.25 2.33
N ALA A 30 -15.65 17.82 3.46
CA ALA A 30 -16.12 19.12 3.89
C ALA A 30 -15.77 20.25 2.91
N GLU A 31 -14.73 20.09 2.10
CA GLU A 31 -14.29 21.05 1.08
C GLU A 31 -14.98 20.85 -0.29
N GLY A 32 -15.90 19.90 -0.39
CA GLY A 32 -16.62 19.59 -1.61
C GLY A 32 -15.86 18.70 -2.59
N ALA A 33 -14.76 18.09 -2.17
CA ALA A 33 -13.97 17.19 -3.01
C ALA A 33 -14.27 15.71 -2.70
N ARG A 34 -14.01 14.87 -3.68
CA ARG A 34 -14.23 13.42 -3.58
C ARG A 34 -13.00 12.68 -3.07
N THR A 35 -11.84 13.32 -3.12
CA THR A 35 -10.60 12.82 -2.54
C THR A 35 -10.02 13.84 -1.58
N THR A 36 -9.26 13.37 -0.59
CA THR A 36 -8.63 14.19 0.43
C THR A 36 -7.11 13.99 0.33
N PRO A 37 -6.33 15.07 0.15
CA PRO A 37 -4.88 14.94 0.20
C PRO A 37 -4.40 14.31 1.50
N SER A 38 -3.51 13.33 1.41
CA SER A 38 -2.92 12.64 2.56
C SER A 38 -1.81 13.50 3.18
N VAL A 39 -2.16 14.70 3.59
CA VAL A 39 -1.26 15.71 4.13
C VAL A 39 -1.74 16.15 5.51
N VAL A 40 -0.83 16.18 6.46
CA VAL A 40 -1.08 16.62 7.84
C VAL A 40 -0.12 17.75 8.18
N ALA A 41 -0.62 18.86 8.69
CA ALA A 41 0.21 19.99 9.07
C ALA A 41 -0.11 20.42 10.50
N PHE A 42 0.93 20.91 11.18
CA PHE A 42 0.84 21.42 12.53
C PHE A 42 1.08 22.93 12.50
N SER A 43 0.05 23.70 12.78
CA SER A 43 0.16 25.16 12.82
C SER A 43 1.00 25.61 14.01
N LYS A 44 1.49 26.85 13.96
CA LYS A 44 2.26 27.44 15.07
C LYS A 44 1.42 27.58 16.34
N SER A 45 0.09 27.67 16.21
CA SER A 45 -0.85 27.73 17.33
C SER A 45 -1.21 26.36 17.91
N GLY A 46 -0.63 25.26 17.37
CA GLY A 46 -0.89 23.90 17.83
C GLY A 46 -2.09 23.23 17.18
N GLU A 47 -2.74 23.87 16.22
CA GLU A 47 -3.85 23.27 15.46
C GLU A 47 -3.33 22.24 14.47
N ILE A 48 -4.04 21.12 14.32
CA ILE A 48 -3.73 20.10 13.33
C ILE A 48 -4.62 20.28 12.12
N LEU A 49 -4.00 20.50 10.96
CA LEU A 49 -4.67 20.64 9.68
C LEU A 49 -4.51 19.35 8.88
N VAL A 50 -5.57 18.93 8.19
CA VAL A 50 -5.55 17.70 7.40
C VAL A 50 -6.20 17.95 6.04
N GLY A 51 -5.60 17.37 5.00
CA GLY A 51 -6.16 17.41 3.66
C GLY A 51 -5.78 18.65 2.89
N GLU A 52 -6.72 19.20 2.13
CA GLU A 52 -6.48 20.35 1.25
C GLU A 52 -5.99 21.59 2.02
N VAL A 53 -6.53 21.83 3.19
CA VAL A 53 -6.10 22.94 4.05
C VAL A 53 -4.63 22.81 4.45
N ALA A 54 -4.21 21.60 4.79
CA ALA A 54 -2.81 21.30 5.10
C ALA A 54 -1.92 21.48 3.88
N LYS A 55 -2.36 21.00 2.74
CA LYS A 55 -1.61 21.09 1.48
C LYS A 55 -1.40 22.55 1.04
N ARG A 56 -2.45 23.38 1.15
CA ARG A 56 -2.41 24.79 0.73
C ARG A 56 -1.42 25.62 1.54
N GLN A 57 -1.28 25.37 2.83
CA GLN A 57 -0.37 26.13 3.70
C GLN A 57 1.06 25.56 3.73
N ALA A 58 1.34 24.48 2.99
CA ALA A 58 2.65 23.83 3.00
C ALA A 58 3.78 24.79 2.63
N VAL A 59 3.57 25.72 1.72
CA VAL A 59 4.56 26.72 1.29
C VAL A 59 5.08 27.54 2.47
N THR A 60 4.20 27.91 3.39
CA THR A 60 4.54 28.76 4.54
C THR A 60 4.87 27.98 5.80
N ASN A 61 4.80 26.66 5.76
CA ASN A 61 4.94 25.80 6.95
C ASN A 61 5.60 24.46 6.58
N VAL A 62 6.65 24.51 5.76
CA VAL A 62 7.27 23.31 5.15
C VAL A 62 7.73 22.30 6.20
N ASP A 63 8.39 22.77 7.27
CA ASP A 63 8.99 21.87 8.27
C ASP A 63 7.97 21.20 9.20
N ARG A 64 6.74 21.67 9.20
CA ARG A 64 5.66 21.15 10.05
C ARG A 64 4.51 20.56 9.23
N THR A 65 4.73 20.33 7.95
CA THR A 65 3.78 19.70 7.04
C THR A 65 4.31 18.35 6.59
N ILE A 66 3.53 17.29 6.84
CA ILE A 66 3.91 15.91 6.58
C ILE A 66 3.07 15.35 5.45
N SER A 67 3.73 14.87 4.41
CA SER A 67 3.11 14.20 3.28
C SER A 67 3.73 12.81 3.10
N SER A 68 3.05 11.93 2.37
CA SER A 68 3.55 10.58 2.03
C SER A 68 3.93 9.73 3.25
N VAL A 69 3.24 9.90 4.37
CA VAL A 69 3.53 9.17 5.61
C VAL A 69 3.37 7.65 5.46
N LYS A 70 2.54 7.22 4.53
CA LYS A 70 2.33 5.79 4.25
C LYS A 70 3.62 5.04 3.95
N ARG A 71 4.62 5.72 3.38
CA ARG A 71 5.94 5.15 3.10
C ARG A 71 6.68 4.70 4.36
N HIS A 72 6.31 5.23 5.50
CA HIS A 72 6.95 4.93 6.80
C HIS A 72 6.15 3.96 7.66
N MET A 73 4.99 3.49 7.16
CA MET A 73 4.16 2.53 7.90
C MET A 73 4.94 1.25 8.20
N GLY A 74 4.83 0.79 9.44
CA GLY A 74 5.52 -0.42 9.89
C GLY A 74 7.00 -0.24 10.21
N SER A 75 7.52 0.99 10.15
CA SER A 75 8.90 1.34 10.51
C SER A 75 8.96 2.07 11.86
N ASP A 76 10.17 2.34 12.32
CA ASP A 76 10.45 3.10 13.55
C ASP A 76 10.56 4.62 13.30
N TRP A 77 10.26 5.06 12.06
CA TRP A 77 10.29 6.48 11.73
C TRP A 77 9.35 7.26 12.64
N THR A 78 9.83 8.41 13.11
CA THR A 78 9.02 9.37 13.86
C THR A 78 9.35 10.78 13.39
N VAL A 79 8.41 11.69 13.62
CA VAL A 79 8.64 13.12 13.43
C VAL A 79 8.37 13.83 14.75
N ASP A 80 9.29 14.71 15.15
CA ASP A 80 9.17 15.50 16.37
C ASP A 80 8.45 16.80 16.04
N ILE A 81 7.30 17.01 16.69
CA ILE A 81 6.54 18.26 16.60
C ILE A 81 6.30 18.76 18.03
N ASP A 82 6.90 19.89 18.36
CA ASP A 82 6.74 20.55 19.67
C ASP A 82 7.07 19.62 20.85
N GLY A 83 8.10 18.78 20.70
CA GLY A 83 8.56 17.86 21.73
C GLY A 83 7.82 16.52 21.79
N LYS A 84 6.79 16.34 20.98
CA LYS A 84 6.10 15.05 20.84
C LYS A 84 6.59 14.34 19.59
N LYS A 85 6.95 13.06 19.74
CA LYS A 85 7.30 12.18 18.62
C LYS A 85 6.05 11.52 18.08
N TRP A 86 5.74 11.82 16.81
CA TRP A 86 4.60 11.24 16.12
C TRP A 86 5.04 10.03 15.29
N THR A 87 4.33 8.92 15.43
CA THR A 87 4.54 7.71 14.63
C THR A 87 3.78 7.79 13.32
N PRO A 88 4.14 6.96 12.31
CA PRO A 88 3.39 6.93 11.05
C PRO A 88 1.90 6.63 11.24
N GLN A 89 1.55 5.69 12.13
CA GLN A 89 0.16 5.35 12.39
C GLN A 89 -0.59 6.49 13.09
N GLU A 90 0.06 7.28 13.94
CA GLU A 90 -0.56 8.45 14.56
C GLU A 90 -0.84 9.56 13.53
N ILE A 91 0.09 9.81 12.62
CA ILE A 91 -0.11 10.77 11.52
C ILE A 91 -1.21 10.28 10.59
N SER A 92 -1.17 9.00 10.19
CA SER A 92 -2.21 8.40 9.35
C SER A 92 -3.58 8.45 10.02
N ALA A 93 -3.63 8.29 11.34
CA ALA A 93 -4.87 8.40 12.10
C ALA A 93 -5.51 9.79 11.97
N GLN A 94 -4.73 10.86 11.86
CA GLN A 94 -5.26 12.22 11.63
C GLN A 94 -6.01 12.30 10.30
N ILE A 95 -5.47 11.64 9.27
CA ILE A 95 -6.14 11.55 7.96
C ILE A 95 -7.46 10.79 8.10
N LEU A 96 -7.43 9.65 8.78
CA LEU A 96 -8.63 8.82 9.00
C LEU A 96 -9.68 9.54 9.84
N MET A 97 -9.27 10.30 10.84
CA MET A 97 -10.18 11.13 11.66
C MET A 97 -10.92 12.16 10.80
N LYS A 98 -10.21 12.82 9.88
CA LYS A 98 -10.84 13.76 8.96
C LYS A 98 -11.84 13.06 8.05
N LEU A 99 -11.45 11.93 7.45
CA LEU A 99 -12.35 11.15 6.59
C LEU A 99 -13.61 10.72 7.36
N LYS A 100 -13.43 10.27 8.60
CA LYS A 100 -14.54 9.88 9.47
C LYS A 100 -15.48 11.06 9.77
N ARG A 101 -14.93 12.22 10.15
CA ARG A 101 -15.73 13.43 10.43
C ARG A 101 -16.51 13.88 9.20
N ASP A 102 -15.85 13.91 8.05
CA ASP A 102 -16.48 14.31 6.78
C ASP A 102 -17.58 13.33 6.37
N ALA A 103 -17.36 12.04 6.58
CA ALA A 103 -18.36 11.00 6.31
C ALA A 103 -19.57 11.12 7.23
N GLU A 104 -19.34 11.36 8.52
CA GLU A 104 -20.43 11.55 9.50
C GLU A 104 -21.25 12.80 9.18
N ALA A 105 -20.60 13.88 8.75
CA ALA A 105 -21.29 15.10 8.33
C ALA A 105 -22.13 14.87 7.07
N TYR A 106 -21.59 14.15 6.10
CA TYR A 106 -22.29 13.82 4.85
C TYR A 106 -23.49 12.91 5.08
N LEU A 107 -23.31 11.86 5.88
CA LEU A 107 -24.33 10.83 6.09
C LEU A 107 -25.34 11.23 7.17
N GLY A 108 -25.00 12.17 8.04
CA GLY A 108 -25.86 12.58 9.16
C GLY A 108 -25.98 11.51 10.25
N GLU A 109 -25.04 10.58 10.33
CA GLU A 109 -25.04 9.51 11.32
C GLU A 109 -23.62 9.07 11.68
N PRO A 110 -23.41 8.38 12.82
CA PRO A 110 -22.07 7.91 13.19
C PRO A 110 -21.52 6.90 12.19
N VAL A 111 -20.21 6.98 11.98
CA VAL A 111 -19.42 6.01 11.21
C VAL A 111 -18.49 5.32 12.19
N THR A 112 -18.70 4.02 12.41
CA THR A 112 -17.92 3.25 13.39
C THR A 112 -17.08 2.17 12.76
N ASP A 113 -17.56 1.51 11.72
CA ASP A 113 -16.93 0.36 11.10
C ASP A 113 -16.30 0.75 9.77
N ALA A 114 -15.11 0.24 9.51
CA ALA A 114 -14.39 0.54 8.28
C ALA A 114 -13.62 -0.68 7.75
N VAL A 115 -13.61 -0.82 6.43
CA VAL A 115 -12.63 -1.63 5.71
C VAL A 115 -11.57 -0.65 5.20
N ILE A 116 -10.31 -0.89 5.51
CA ILE A 116 -9.20 -0.05 5.11
C ILE A 116 -8.30 -0.84 4.17
N THR A 117 -7.80 -0.20 3.14
CA THR A 117 -6.96 -0.86 2.14
C THR A 117 -5.47 -0.71 2.44
N CYS A 118 -4.69 -1.65 1.91
CA CYS A 118 -3.23 -1.57 1.92
C CYS A 118 -2.68 -2.18 0.62
N PRO A 119 -1.45 -1.83 0.21
CA PRO A 119 -0.82 -2.49 -0.91
C PRO A 119 -0.69 -4.00 -0.68
N ALA A 120 -0.77 -4.78 -1.75
CA ALA A 120 -0.69 -6.24 -1.66
C ALA A 120 0.64 -6.72 -1.05
N TYR A 121 1.71 -5.96 -1.22
CA TYR A 121 3.03 -6.30 -0.70
C TYR A 121 3.26 -5.93 0.77
N PHE A 122 2.32 -5.21 1.40
CA PHE A 122 2.49 -4.85 2.82
C PHE A 122 2.71 -6.10 3.65
N ASN A 123 3.74 -6.04 4.48
CA ASN A 123 4.06 -7.10 5.44
C ASN A 123 3.20 -6.95 6.71
N ASP A 124 3.41 -7.87 7.64
CA ASP A 124 2.66 -7.93 8.88
C ASP A 124 2.73 -6.62 9.70
N ALA A 125 3.92 -6.04 9.86
CA ALA A 125 4.07 -4.78 10.61
C ALA A 125 3.35 -3.62 9.93
N GLN A 126 3.38 -3.54 8.61
CA GLN A 126 2.71 -2.49 7.84
C GLN A 126 1.18 -2.63 7.94
N ARG A 127 0.68 -3.86 7.90
CA ARG A 127 -0.75 -4.16 8.07
C ARG A 127 -1.22 -3.84 9.49
N GLN A 128 -0.41 -4.21 10.50
CA GLN A 128 -0.71 -3.88 11.88
C GLN A 128 -0.73 -2.37 12.12
N ALA A 129 0.24 -1.64 11.58
CA ALA A 129 0.30 -0.18 11.68
C ALA A 129 -0.94 0.47 11.03
N THR A 130 -1.41 -0.06 9.90
CA THR A 130 -2.63 0.41 9.24
C THR A 130 -3.85 0.17 10.12
N LYS A 131 -3.95 -1.00 10.72
CA LYS A 131 -5.03 -1.33 11.67
C LYS A 131 -4.98 -0.43 12.90
N ASP A 132 -3.79 -0.20 13.45
CA ASP A 132 -3.59 0.68 14.61
C ASP A 132 -4.01 2.12 14.28
N ALA A 133 -3.70 2.62 13.09
CA ALA A 133 -4.13 3.93 12.64
C ALA A 133 -5.67 4.05 12.66
N GLY A 134 -6.37 3.02 12.20
CA GLY A 134 -7.83 2.96 12.26
C GLY A 134 -8.37 3.01 13.68
N LYS A 135 -7.76 2.25 14.59
CA LYS A 135 -8.13 2.25 16.02
C LYS A 135 -7.91 3.61 16.67
N ILE A 136 -6.76 4.23 16.42
CA ILE A 136 -6.44 5.57 16.95
C ILE A 136 -7.48 6.59 16.46
N ALA A 137 -7.93 6.44 15.21
CA ALA A 137 -8.96 7.30 14.63
C ALA A 137 -10.38 7.06 15.18
N GLY A 138 -10.57 6.05 16.02
CA GLY A 138 -11.88 5.72 16.58
C GLY A 138 -12.73 4.83 15.66
N LEU A 139 -12.09 4.10 14.76
CA LEU A 139 -12.76 3.17 13.85
C LEU A 139 -12.58 1.72 14.34
N ASN A 140 -13.65 0.94 14.20
CA ASN A 140 -13.58 -0.50 14.30
C ASN A 140 -13.17 -1.03 12.91
N VAL A 141 -11.93 -1.50 12.78
CA VAL A 141 -11.42 -2.00 11.52
C VAL A 141 -11.94 -3.42 11.30
N LEU A 142 -12.91 -3.55 10.41
CA LEU A 142 -13.53 -4.84 10.06
C LEU A 142 -12.52 -5.75 9.36
N ARG A 143 -11.76 -5.16 8.45
CA ARG A 143 -10.76 -5.87 7.66
C ARG A 143 -9.79 -4.90 7.02
N ILE A 144 -8.55 -5.36 6.82
CA ILE A 144 -7.57 -4.75 5.93
C ILE A 144 -7.58 -5.58 4.65
N ILE A 145 -7.82 -4.95 3.49
CA ILE A 145 -7.83 -5.66 2.21
C ILE A 145 -6.77 -5.10 1.27
N ASN A 146 -6.35 -5.92 0.33
CA ASN A 146 -5.37 -5.51 -0.68
C ASN A 146 -5.98 -4.54 -1.69
N GLU A 147 -5.26 -3.47 -2.01
CA GLU A 147 -5.72 -2.46 -2.98
C GLU A 147 -6.11 -3.05 -4.33
N PRO A 148 -5.31 -3.97 -4.94
CA PRO A 148 -5.73 -4.55 -6.21
C PRO A 148 -7.01 -5.39 -6.12
N THR A 149 -7.23 -6.08 -5.01
CA THR A 149 -8.48 -6.82 -4.78
C THR A 149 -9.68 -5.85 -4.71
N ALA A 150 -9.53 -4.75 -3.99
CA ALA A 150 -10.55 -3.71 -3.93
C ALA A 150 -10.85 -3.15 -5.33
N ALA A 151 -9.82 -2.89 -6.12
CA ALA A 151 -10.00 -2.39 -7.48
C ALA A 151 -10.79 -3.37 -8.35
N ALA A 152 -10.50 -4.67 -8.27
CA ALA A 152 -11.24 -5.68 -9.00
C ALA A 152 -12.72 -5.72 -8.59
N LEU A 153 -12.99 -5.61 -7.29
CA LEU A 153 -14.37 -5.54 -6.77
C LEU A 153 -15.13 -4.33 -7.27
N ALA A 154 -14.48 -3.18 -7.38
CA ALA A 154 -15.13 -1.96 -7.84
C ALA A 154 -15.73 -2.12 -9.25
N TYR A 155 -15.12 -2.96 -10.07
CA TYR A 155 -15.62 -3.25 -11.42
C TYR A 155 -16.54 -4.47 -11.49
N GLY A 156 -16.83 -5.13 -10.36
CA GLY A 156 -17.65 -6.33 -10.34
C GLY A 156 -16.98 -7.53 -10.98
N LEU A 157 -15.68 -7.57 -11.04
CA LEU A 157 -14.91 -8.62 -11.72
C LEU A 157 -14.96 -9.95 -10.98
N GLU A 158 -15.37 -9.95 -9.71
CA GLU A 158 -15.62 -11.17 -8.93
C GLU A 158 -16.73 -12.05 -9.54
N LYS A 159 -17.55 -11.46 -10.40
CA LYS A 159 -18.64 -12.17 -11.12
C LYS A 159 -18.16 -12.82 -12.40
N GLY A 160 -16.89 -12.71 -12.71
CA GLY A 160 -16.27 -13.33 -13.87
C GLY A 160 -16.25 -14.85 -13.77
N LYS A 161 -15.75 -15.46 -14.84
CA LYS A 161 -15.62 -16.91 -14.91
C LYS A 161 -14.43 -17.36 -14.04
N GLU A 162 -14.53 -18.56 -13.52
CA GLU A 162 -13.41 -19.21 -12.86
C GLU A 162 -12.18 -19.21 -13.77
N ASP A 163 -11.00 -19.02 -13.18
CA ASP A 163 -9.70 -18.96 -13.85
C ASP A 163 -9.46 -17.71 -14.70
N GLU A 164 -10.38 -16.74 -14.71
CA GLU A 164 -10.08 -15.46 -15.34
C GLU A 164 -9.00 -14.69 -14.56
N ARG A 165 -8.16 -13.98 -15.31
CA ARG A 165 -7.03 -13.24 -14.77
C ARG A 165 -7.21 -11.75 -14.97
N ILE A 166 -6.93 -11.02 -13.90
CA ILE A 166 -7.08 -9.56 -13.81
C ILE A 166 -5.71 -8.95 -13.56
N LEU A 167 -5.27 -8.07 -14.44
CA LEU A 167 -4.09 -7.26 -14.22
C LEU A 167 -4.51 -5.91 -13.67
N VAL A 168 -3.97 -5.54 -12.50
CA VAL A 168 -4.17 -4.21 -11.91
C VAL A 168 -2.88 -3.44 -12.03
N PHE A 169 -2.95 -2.30 -12.72
CA PHE A 169 -1.84 -1.40 -12.94
C PHE A 169 -2.11 -0.14 -12.13
N ASP A 170 -1.34 0.05 -11.06
CA ASP A 170 -1.56 1.12 -10.08
C ASP A 170 -0.36 2.06 -10.06
N LEU A 171 -0.53 3.24 -10.67
CA LEU A 171 0.47 4.29 -10.63
C LEU A 171 -0.08 5.45 -9.80
N GLY A 172 0.33 5.47 -8.53
CA GLY A 172 -0.01 6.51 -7.58
C GLY A 172 0.97 7.68 -7.60
N GLY A 173 0.87 8.55 -6.60
CA GLY A 173 1.77 9.70 -6.46
C GLY A 173 3.21 9.34 -6.15
N GLY A 174 3.41 8.30 -5.36
CA GLY A 174 4.74 7.93 -4.88
C GLY A 174 5.18 6.50 -5.15
N THR A 175 4.25 5.62 -5.50
CA THR A 175 4.54 4.20 -5.71
C THR A 175 3.87 3.69 -6.99
N PHE A 176 4.48 2.67 -7.56
CA PHE A 176 3.96 1.95 -8.70
C PHE A 176 3.80 0.47 -8.33
N ASP A 177 2.62 -0.07 -8.57
CA ASP A 177 2.27 -1.44 -8.25
C ASP A 177 1.59 -2.13 -9.42
N VAL A 178 2.05 -3.32 -9.75
CA VAL A 178 1.39 -4.21 -10.71
C VAL A 178 1.02 -5.48 -9.98
N SER A 179 -0.24 -5.90 -10.11
CA SER A 179 -0.71 -7.13 -9.48
C SER A 179 -1.50 -7.95 -10.49
N LEU A 180 -1.29 -9.25 -10.43
CA LEU A 180 -2.09 -10.21 -11.18
C LEU A 180 -2.96 -10.97 -10.20
N LEU A 181 -4.26 -10.96 -10.46
CA LEU A 181 -5.25 -11.65 -9.66
C LEU A 181 -5.92 -12.73 -10.50
N GLU A 182 -6.37 -13.77 -9.83
CA GLU A 182 -7.14 -14.84 -10.45
C GLU A 182 -8.49 -14.96 -9.75
N ILE A 183 -9.54 -15.06 -10.56
CA ILE A 183 -10.89 -15.34 -10.07
C ILE A 183 -11.01 -16.85 -9.88
N GLY A 184 -11.43 -17.26 -8.70
CA GLY A 184 -11.69 -18.66 -8.39
C GLY A 184 -13.10 -18.82 -7.82
N LYS A 185 -13.40 -20.02 -7.42
CA LYS A 185 -14.60 -20.33 -6.64
C LYS A 185 -14.23 -21.24 -5.49
N ASP A 186 -14.86 -20.99 -4.34
CA ASP A 186 -14.69 -21.90 -3.20
C ASP A 186 -15.58 -23.14 -3.34
N ASP A 187 -15.51 -24.06 -2.36
CA ASP A 187 -16.26 -25.30 -2.36
C ASP A 187 -17.78 -25.08 -2.33
N ASP A 188 -18.22 -23.93 -1.83
CA ASP A 188 -19.64 -23.55 -1.78
C ASP A 188 -20.11 -22.78 -3.02
N GLY A 189 -19.22 -22.57 -3.99
CA GLY A 189 -19.52 -21.90 -5.25
C GLY A 189 -19.47 -20.38 -5.20
N PHE A 190 -18.98 -19.78 -4.10
CA PHE A 190 -18.77 -18.34 -4.01
C PHE A 190 -17.53 -17.93 -4.77
N SER A 191 -17.60 -16.78 -5.45
CA SER A 191 -16.47 -16.23 -6.17
C SER A 191 -15.35 -15.78 -5.22
N THR A 192 -14.12 -16.08 -5.58
CA THR A 192 -12.93 -15.68 -4.83
C THR A 192 -12.00 -14.90 -5.75
N ILE A 193 -11.25 -13.97 -5.18
CA ILE A 193 -10.20 -13.23 -5.90
C ILE A 193 -8.90 -13.42 -5.13
N GLN A 194 -7.90 -13.99 -5.79
CA GLN A 194 -6.61 -14.25 -5.19
C GLN A 194 -5.50 -13.50 -5.91
N VAL A 195 -4.60 -12.87 -5.18
CA VAL A 195 -3.40 -12.24 -5.73
C VAL A 195 -2.40 -13.33 -6.07
N GLN A 196 -2.11 -13.51 -7.34
CA GLN A 196 -1.16 -14.52 -7.85
C GLN A 196 0.28 -14.02 -7.78
N ALA A 197 0.49 -12.76 -8.15
CA ALA A 197 1.79 -12.13 -8.13
C ALA A 197 1.63 -10.62 -8.00
N THR A 198 2.59 -9.99 -7.37
CA THR A 198 2.66 -8.54 -7.26
C THR A 198 4.11 -8.10 -7.38
N ASN A 199 4.34 -6.97 -8.02
CA ASN A 199 5.65 -6.37 -8.18
C ASN A 199 5.48 -4.86 -8.32
N GLY A 200 6.56 -4.12 -8.28
CA GLY A 200 6.45 -2.67 -8.44
C GLY A 200 7.75 -1.95 -8.13
N ASP A 201 7.62 -0.65 -7.97
CA ASP A 201 8.71 0.25 -7.62
C ASP A 201 8.16 1.28 -6.63
N ASN A 202 8.58 1.21 -5.38
CA ASN A 202 8.10 2.12 -4.33
C ASN A 202 8.78 3.49 -4.36
N HIS A 203 9.64 3.73 -5.33
CA HIS A 203 10.29 5.02 -5.59
C HIS A 203 9.87 5.61 -6.95
N LEU A 204 8.78 5.11 -7.53
CA LEU A 204 8.24 5.58 -8.79
C LEU A 204 6.77 5.95 -8.61
N GLY A 205 6.43 7.17 -8.95
CA GLY A 205 5.05 7.67 -8.89
C GLY A 205 4.92 9.00 -9.59
N GLY A 206 3.70 9.53 -9.64
CA GLY A 206 3.41 10.81 -10.29
C GLY A 206 4.25 11.98 -9.79
N ASP A 207 4.72 11.92 -8.54
CA ASP A 207 5.63 12.93 -7.98
C ASP A 207 6.96 13.00 -8.73
N ASP A 208 7.40 11.90 -9.33
CA ASP A 208 8.62 11.87 -10.13
C ASP A 208 8.42 12.58 -11.48
N TRP A 209 7.22 12.46 -12.06
CA TRP A 209 6.83 13.24 -13.23
C TRP A 209 6.82 14.73 -12.90
N ASP A 210 6.26 15.12 -11.76
CA ASP A 210 6.30 16.50 -11.27
C ASP A 210 7.73 16.99 -11.11
N GLN A 211 8.61 16.16 -10.55
CA GLN A 211 10.01 16.53 -10.31
C GLN A 211 10.75 16.83 -11.62
N LYS A 212 10.45 16.12 -12.70
CA LYS A 212 11.03 16.42 -14.01
C LYS A 212 10.63 17.83 -14.49
N ILE A 213 9.40 18.23 -14.26
CA ILE A 213 8.93 19.58 -14.59
C ILE A 213 9.63 20.60 -13.70
N ILE A 214 9.75 20.33 -12.39
CA ILE A 214 10.45 21.21 -11.44
C ILE A 214 11.90 21.41 -11.87
N ASP A 215 12.62 20.35 -12.19
CA ASP A 215 14.01 20.40 -12.61
C ASP A 215 14.18 21.22 -13.90
N TRP A 216 13.27 21.04 -14.83
CA TRP A 216 13.25 21.84 -16.07
C TRP A 216 13.04 23.31 -15.78
N LEU A 217 12.07 23.67 -14.92
CA LEU A 217 11.79 25.07 -14.56
C LEU A 217 12.96 25.72 -13.81
N VAL A 218 13.60 24.98 -12.90
CA VAL A 218 14.80 25.44 -12.19
C VAL A 218 15.91 25.74 -13.19
N SER A 219 16.10 24.89 -14.18
CA SER A 219 17.08 25.07 -15.24
C SER A 219 16.76 26.30 -16.12
N GLU A 220 15.49 26.50 -16.47
CA GLU A 220 15.06 27.65 -17.27
C GLU A 220 15.31 28.98 -16.53
N VAL A 221 15.00 29.04 -15.24
CA VAL A 221 15.26 30.22 -14.42
C VAL A 221 16.77 30.50 -14.32
N LYS A 222 17.57 29.48 -14.13
CA LYS A 222 19.03 29.62 -14.06
C LYS A 222 19.59 30.16 -15.39
N ASN A 223 19.09 29.65 -16.51
CA ASN A 223 19.54 30.07 -17.83
C ASN A 223 19.13 31.51 -18.16
N LYS A 224 17.91 31.92 -17.77
CA LYS A 224 17.36 33.24 -18.10
C LYS A 224 17.80 34.34 -17.14
N TYR A 225 17.90 34.03 -15.85
CA TYR A 225 18.14 35.01 -14.79
C TYR A 225 19.43 34.79 -14.00
N GLY A 226 20.12 33.67 -14.20
CA GLY A 226 21.31 33.31 -13.41
C GLY A 226 21.03 32.99 -11.94
N VAL A 227 19.76 32.76 -11.59
CA VAL A 227 19.34 32.44 -10.21
C VAL A 227 19.14 30.93 -10.06
N ASP A 228 19.76 30.34 -9.02
CA ASP A 228 19.59 28.94 -8.67
C ASP A 228 18.50 28.81 -7.61
N LEU A 229 17.36 28.20 -7.97
CA LEU A 229 16.23 28.00 -7.08
C LEU A 229 16.33 26.70 -6.26
N SER A 230 17.35 25.85 -6.50
CA SER A 230 17.44 24.52 -5.90
C SER A 230 17.55 24.51 -4.38
N LYS A 231 17.90 25.61 -3.75
CA LYS A 231 18.02 25.77 -2.30
C LYS A 231 16.96 26.68 -1.68
N ASP A 232 16.06 27.19 -2.48
CA ASP A 232 14.97 28.06 -2.03
C ASP A 232 13.72 27.20 -1.79
N LYS A 233 13.48 26.84 -0.53
CA LYS A 233 12.36 25.96 -0.15
C LYS A 233 10.99 26.50 -0.54
N ILE A 234 10.78 27.81 -0.42
CA ILE A 234 9.51 28.44 -0.75
C ILE A 234 9.28 28.40 -2.26
N ALA A 235 10.31 28.76 -3.05
CA ALA A 235 10.23 28.70 -4.51
C ALA A 235 10.00 27.27 -4.98
N LEU A 236 10.72 26.29 -4.43
CA LEU A 236 10.54 24.87 -4.78
C LEU A 236 9.13 24.38 -4.49
N GLN A 237 8.54 24.77 -3.37
CA GLN A 237 7.17 24.38 -3.04
C GLN A 237 6.16 24.98 -4.03
N ARG A 238 6.36 26.24 -4.42
CA ARG A 238 5.52 26.88 -5.44
C ARG A 238 5.68 26.20 -6.80
N LEU A 239 6.90 25.84 -7.18
CA LEU A 239 7.17 25.07 -8.40
C LEU A 239 6.52 23.70 -8.37
N LYS A 240 6.55 23.03 -7.22
CA LYS A 240 5.91 21.72 -7.05
C LYS A 240 4.41 21.79 -7.33
N GLU A 241 3.72 22.79 -6.78
CA GLU A 241 2.30 22.98 -7.00
C GLU A 241 2.00 23.28 -8.48
N ALA A 242 2.81 24.14 -9.10
CA ALA A 242 2.65 24.46 -10.52
C ALA A 242 2.93 23.28 -11.42
N ALA A 243 3.94 22.48 -11.10
CA ALA A 243 4.30 21.26 -11.86
C ALA A 243 3.19 20.21 -11.79
N GLU A 244 2.64 19.97 -10.61
CA GLU A 244 1.51 19.03 -10.43
C GLU A 244 0.30 19.47 -11.27
N GLN A 245 -0.03 20.76 -11.23
CA GLN A 245 -1.12 21.30 -12.00
C GLN A 245 -0.86 21.17 -13.52
N ALA A 246 0.35 21.47 -13.96
CA ALA A 246 0.74 21.33 -15.37
C ALA A 246 0.64 19.87 -15.84
N LYS A 247 1.11 18.92 -15.04
CA LYS A 247 0.98 17.51 -15.35
C LYS A 247 -0.49 17.11 -15.56
N LYS A 248 -1.37 17.54 -14.65
CA LYS A 248 -2.81 17.26 -14.75
C LYS A 248 -3.42 17.86 -16.02
N GLU A 249 -3.09 19.10 -16.34
CA GLU A 249 -3.60 19.76 -17.54
C GLU A 249 -3.14 19.06 -18.82
N LEU A 250 -1.92 18.57 -18.86
CA LEU A 250 -1.38 17.84 -20.00
C LEU A 250 -2.01 16.47 -20.25
N SER A 251 -2.82 15.97 -19.32
CA SER A 251 -3.62 14.76 -19.53
C SER A 251 -4.82 15.01 -20.45
N SER A 252 -5.31 16.25 -20.51
CA SER A 252 -6.46 16.63 -21.33
C SER A 252 -6.12 17.64 -22.44
N SER A 253 -4.99 18.33 -22.33
CA SER A 253 -4.55 19.35 -23.29
C SER A 253 -3.18 19.02 -23.86
N THR A 254 -2.90 19.48 -25.09
CA THR A 254 -1.60 19.23 -25.74
C THR A 254 -0.53 20.21 -25.30
N SER A 255 -0.89 21.30 -24.62
CA SER A 255 0.05 22.26 -24.04
C SER A 255 -0.56 22.93 -22.82
N THR A 256 0.30 23.46 -21.97
CA THR A 256 -0.10 24.23 -20.79
C THR A 256 0.87 25.37 -20.56
N SER A 257 0.38 26.47 -19.99
CA SER A 257 1.20 27.63 -19.60
C SER A 257 1.48 27.57 -18.11
N ILE A 258 2.74 27.82 -17.74
CA ILE A 258 3.18 27.89 -16.35
C ILE A 258 3.68 29.31 -16.11
N SER A 259 2.89 30.11 -15.39
CA SER A 259 3.18 31.51 -15.11
C SER A 259 3.21 31.74 -13.61
N MET A 260 4.31 32.29 -13.12
CA MET A 260 4.50 32.60 -11.70
C MET A 260 5.22 33.92 -11.56
N GLN A 261 4.63 34.85 -10.80
CA GLN A 261 5.23 36.15 -10.55
C GLN A 261 5.95 36.16 -9.20
N TYR A 262 7.03 36.95 -9.14
CA TYR A 262 7.82 37.14 -7.92
C TYR A 262 8.27 35.82 -7.31
N LEU A 263 8.79 34.94 -8.15
CA LEU A 263 9.26 33.62 -7.71
C LEU A 263 10.56 33.75 -6.87
N ALA A 264 11.43 34.67 -7.24
CA ALA A 264 12.69 34.98 -6.58
C ALA A 264 13.16 36.37 -7.00
N MET A 265 14.34 36.79 -6.48
CA MET A 265 14.99 38.01 -6.89
C MET A 265 16.43 37.70 -7.32
N THR A 266 16.88 38.42 -8.34
CA THR A 266 18.30 38.40 -8.72
C THR A 266 19.16 39.14 -7.67
N PRO A 267 20.48 38.96 -7.66
CA PRO A 267 21.35 39.67 -6.71
C PRO A 267 21.26 41.19 -6.79
N ASP A 268 20.90 41.76 -7.95
CA ASP A 268 20.71 43.20 -8.14
C ASP A 268 19.29 43.69 -7.82
N GLY A 269 18.45 42.80 -7.26
CA GLY A 269 17.10 43.16 -6.85
C GLY A 269 16.02 43.09 -7.92
N THR A 270 16.35 42.55 -9.10
CA THR A 270 15.37 42.38 -10.19
C THR A 270 14.44 41.19 -9.86
N PRO A 271 13.12 41.37 -9.94
CA PRO A 271 12.20 40.23 -9.70
C PRO A 271 12.32 39.18 -10.81
N VAL A 272 12.26 37.91 -10.39
CA VAL A 272 12.21 36.75 -11.29
C VAL A 272 10.75 36.37 -11.50
N HIS A 273 10.31 36.41 -12.74
CA HIS A 273 9.01 35.97 -13.17
C HIS A 273 9.16 34.78 -14.10
N LEU A 274 8.40 33.73 -13.84
CA LEU A 274 8.38 32.55 -14.69
C LEU A 274 7.21 32.63 -15.65
N ASP A 275 7.49 32.42 -16.92
CA ASP A 275 6.46 32.32 -17.98
C ASP A 275 6.95 31.32 -19.02
N GLU A 276 6.48 30.10 -18.93
CA GLU A 276 6.89 28.99 -19.79
C GLU A 276 5.67 28.27 -20.35
N THR A 277 5.82 27.76 -21.58
CA THR A 277 4.85 26.86 -22.17
C THR A 277 5.44 25.46 -22.24
N LEU A 278 4.71 24.49 -21.71
CA LEU A 278 5.10 23.07 -21.75
C LEU A 278 4.13 22.33 -22.65
N THR A 279 4.65 21.66 -23.68
CA THR A 279 3.85 20.79 -24.53
C THR A 279 3.80 19.38 -23.99
N ARG A 280 2.73 18.65 -24.30
CA ARG A 280 2.64 17.22 -23.96
C ARG A 280 3.82 16.44 -24.56
N ALA A 281 4.19 16.71 -25.80
CA ALA A 281 5.30 16.04 -26.48
C ALA A 281 6.62 16.24 -25.73
N HIS A 282 6.91 17.46 -25.29
CA HIS A 282 8.11 17.76 -24.51
C HIS A 282 8.05 17.08 -23.12
N PHE A 283 6.90 17.14 -22.47
CA PHE A 283 6.68 16.48 -21.18
C PHE A 283 6.91 14.95 -21.29
N GLU A 284 6.38 14.33 -22.32
CA GLU A 284 6.55 12.88 -22.54
C GLU A 284 8.02 12.53 -22.85
N GLU A 285 8.73 13.38 -23.56
CA GLU A 285 10.15 13.20 -23.83
C GLU A 285 10.97 13.27 -22.54
N MET A 286 10.75 14.27 -21.69
CA MET A 286 11.52 14.45 -20.45
C MET A 286 11.21 13.38 -19.39
N THR A 287 10.10 12.67 -19.52
CA THR A 287 9.64 11.65 -18.56
C THR A 287 9.72 10.22 -19.12
N SER A 288 10.29 10.03 -20.29
CA SER A 288 10.33 8.71 -20.96
C SER A 288 11.08 7.66 -20.16
N ASP A 289 12.11 8.03 -19.40
CA ASP A 289 12.86 7.13 -18.51
C ASP A 289 11.98 6.61 -17.37
N LEU A 290 11.13 7.47 -16.81
CA LEU A 290 10.20 7.09 -15.75
C LEU A 290 9.17 6.09 -16.26
N LEU A 291 8.61 6.37 -17.43
CA LEU A 291 7.65 5.47 -18.07
C LEU A 291 8.28 4.09 -18.33
N GLY A 292 9.53 4.08 -18.80
CA GLY A 292 10.28 2.83 -19.05
C GLY A 292 10.48 1.97 -17.81
N ARG A 293 10.54 2.59 -16.63
CA ARG A 293 10.69 1.87 -15.35
C ARG A 293 9.46 1.03 -14.98
N CYS A 294 8.34 1.24 -15.63
CA CYS A 294 7.14 0.41 -15.42
C CYS A 294 7.25 -0.96 -16.09
N ARG A 295 8.12 -1.12 -17.08
CA ARG A 295 8.20 -2.36 -17.88
C ARG A 295 8.70 -3.56 -17.09
N THR A 296 9.76 -3.39 -16.32
CA THR A 296 10.36 -4.49 -15.55
C THR A 296 9.42 -5.08 -14.51
N PRO A 297 8.74 -4.28 -13.65
CA PRO A 297 7.75 -4.82 -12.73
C PRO A 297 6.60 -5.56 -13.42
N PHE A 298 6.12 -5.04 -14.54
CA PHE A 298 5.08 -5.69 -15.33
C PHE A 298 5.54 -7.08 -15.80
N ASN A 299 6.72 -7.16 -16.41
CA ASN A 299 7.27 -8.42 -16.91
C ASN A 299 7.55 -9.41 -15.76
N ASN A 300 8.01 -8.92 -14.62
CA ASN A 300 8.26 -9.75 -13.43
C ASN A 300 6.97 -10.39 -12.91
N VAL A 301 5.87 -9.67 -12.91
CA VAL A 301 4.57 -10.21 -12.47
C VAL A 301 4.13 -11.36 -13.37
N LEU A 302 4.24 -11.20 -14.68
CA LEU A 302 3.90 -12.27 -15.63
C LEU A 302 4.80 -13.48 -15.45
N HIS A 303 6.10 -13.26 -15.29
CA HIS A 303 7.07 -14.32 -15.07
C HIS A 303 6.79 -15.08 -13.77
N ASP A 304 6.57 -14.35 -12.66
CA ASP A 304 6.31 -14.94 -11.35
C ASP A 304 5.00 -15.74 -11.34
N ALA A 305 4.01 -15.30 -12.09
CA ALA A 305 2.72 -15.99 -12.22
C ALA A 305 2.77 -17.14 -13.25
N GLY A 306 3.81 -17.22 -14.06
CA GLY A 306 3.97 -18.25 -15.09
C GLY A 306 2.96 -18.13 -16.23
N ILE A 307 2.54 -16.91 -16.58
CA ILE A 307 1.58 -16.66 -17.64
C ILE A 307 2.16 -15.74 -18.72
N SER A 308 1.49 -15.74 -19.87
CA SER A 308 1.76 -14.80 -20.95
C SER A 308 0.73 -13.69 -20.97
N VAL A 309 1.02 -12.62 -21.72
CA VAL A 309 0.12 -11.48 -21.90
C VAL A 309 -1.27 -11.91 -22.41
N SER A 310 -1.31 -12.91 -23.28
CA SER A 310 -2.58 -13.41 -23.84
C SER A 310 -3.50 -14.06 -22.81
N ASP A 311 -2.96 -14.43 -21.65
CA ASP A 311 -3.74 -15.04 -20.56
C ASP A 311 -4.47 -14.01 -19.69
N ILE A 312 -4.21 -12.72 -19.89
CA ILE A 312 -4.86 -11.63 -19.15
C ILE A 312 -6.25 -11.38 -19.74
N ASP A 313 -7.27 -11.49 -18.92
CA ASP A 313 -8.66 -11.29 -19.34
C ASP A 313 -9.16 -9.87 -19.12
N HIS A 314 -8.71 -9.23 -18.04
CA HIS A 314 -9.12 -7.87 -17.67
C HIS A 314 -7.92 -7.03 -17.27
N VAL A 315 -7.96 -5.76 -17.62
CA VAL A 315 -6.95 -4.77 -17.20
C VAL A 315 -7.66 -3.64 -16.47
N VAL A 316 -7.16 -3.32 -15.27
CA VAL A 316 -7.72 -2.28 -14.41
C VAL A 316 -6.66 -1.24 -14.12
N LEU A 317 -6.97 0.02 -14.33
CA LEU A 317 -6.09 1.15 -14.02
C LEU A 317 -6.48 1.77 -12.69
N VAL A 318 -5.50 2.00 -11.84
CA VAL A 318 -5.64 2.61 -10.52
C VAL A 318 -4.63 3.74 -10.39
N GLY A 319 -5.03 4.81 -9.70
CA GLY A 319 -4.20 5.98 -9.44
C GLY A 319 -4.38 7.07 -10.49
N GLY A 320 -4.36 8.33 -10.03
CA GLY A 320 -4.56 9.49 -10.91
C GLY A 320 -3.53 9.61 -12.02
N SER A 321 -2.31 9.12 -11.80
CA SER A 321 -1.24 9.17 -12.81
C SER A 321 -1.53 8.28 -14.03
N THR A 322 -2.43 7.30 -13.91
CA THR A 322 -2.86 6.49 -15.06
C THR A 322 -3.74 7.26 -16.04
N ARG A 323 -4.15 8.48 -15.70
CA ARG A 323 -4.85 9.39 -16.61
C ARG A 323 -3.93 9.96 -17.69
N MET A 324 -2.62 9.95 -17.45
CA MET A 324 -1.65 10.44 -18.44
C MET A 324 -1.73 9.61 -19.73
N PRO A 325 -1.86 10.25 -20.90
CA PRO A 325 -1.97 9.52 -22.18
C PRO A 325 -0.82 8.53 -22.41
N ALA A 326 0.42 8.92 -22.08
CA ALA A 326 1.58 8.05 -22.26
C ALA A 326 1.48 6.76 -21.41
N VAL A 327 0.91 6.84 -20.21
CA VAL A 327 0.71 5.67 -19.34
C VAL A 327 -0.35 4.75 -19.94
N LYS A 328 -1.47 5.29 -20.39
CA LYS A 328 -2.52 4.49 -21.05
C LYS A 328 -1.99 3.78 -22.28
N GLU A 329 -1.18 4.49 -23.09
CA GLU A 329 -0.56 3.90 -24.27
C GLU A 329 0.41 2.79 -23.93
N LEU A 330 1.22 2.98 -22.88
CA LEU A 330 2.13 1.94 -22.40
C LEU A 330 1.38 0.70 -21.96
N VAL A 331 0.33 0.84 -21.17
CA VAL A 331 -0.49 -0.29 -20.70
C VAL A 331 -1.08 -1.05 -21.89
N LYS A 332 -1.58 -0.34 -22.87
CA LYS A 332 -2.11 -0.93 -24.09
C LYS A 332 -1.04 -1.71 -24.85
N GLU A 333 0.15 -1.14 -24.99
CA GLU A 333 1.31 -1.81 -25.61
C GLU A 333 1.69 -3.07 -24.84
N LEU A 334 1.86 -2.97 -23.51
CA LEU A 334 2.30 -4.08 -22.66
C LEU A 334 1.29 -5.23 -22.61
N THR A 335 0.01 -4.94 -22.75
CA THR A 335 -1.08 -5.93 -22.67
C THR A 335 -1.51 -6.45 -24.05
N GLY A 336 -0.76 -6.15 -25.10
CA GLY A 336 -1.08 -6.62 -26.44
C GLY A 336 -2.31 -5.99 -27.06
N GLY A 337 -2.61 -4.74 -26.70
CA GLY A 337 -3.73 -3.98 -27.25
C GLY A 337 -5.03 -4.12 -26.46
N LYS A 338 -5.01 -4.72 -25.26
CA LYS A 338 -6.22 -4.85 -24.45
C LYS A 338 -6.70 -3.49 -23.95
N GLU A 339 -8.00 -3.28 -24.01
CA GLU A 339 -8.63 -2.08 -23.45
C GLU A 339 -8.74 -2.23 -21.92
N ALA A 340 -8.31 -1.18 -21.21
CA ALA A 340 -8.42 -1.14 -19.76
C ALA A 340 -9.84 -0.75 -19.34
N ASN A 341 -10.30 -1.28 -18.20
CA ASN A 341 -11.55 -0.86 -17.58
C ASN A 341 -11.39 0.55 -17.02
N GLN A 342 -12.20 1.49 -17.47
CA GLN A 342 -12.13 2.92 -17.13
C GLN A 342 -13.47 3.50 -16.67
N SER A 343 -14.51 2.68 -16.46
CA SER A 343 -15.83 3.15 -16.06
C SER A 343 -15.86 3.71 -14.63
N VAL A 344 -14.92 3.33 -13.79
CA VAL A 344 -14.74 3.88 -12.44
C VAL A 344 -13.55 4.83 -12.45
N ASN A 345 -13.69 5.95 -11.73
CA ASN A 345 -12.62 6.93 -11.61
C ASN A 345 -11.39 6.29 -10.94
N PRO A 346 -10.20 6.32 -11.57
CA PRO A 346 -9.00 5.67 -11.04
C PRO A 346 -8.54 6.21 -9.68
N ASP A 347 -8.95 7.41 -9.29
CA ASP A 347 -8.66 7.97 -7.97
C ASP A 347 -9.57 7.42 -6.88
N GLU A 348 -10.69 6.80 -7.25
CA GLU A 348 -11.76 6.38 -6.35
C GLU A 348 -11.97 4.88 -6.33
N VAL A 349 -11.42 4.17 -7.30
CA VAL A 349 -11.71 2.75 -7.54
C VAL A 349 -11.42 1.88 -6.32
N VAL A 350 -10.35 2.15 -5.60
CA VAL A 350 -9.96 1.37 -4.42
C VAL A 350 -10.94 1.59 -3.26
N ALA A 351 -11.34 2.84 -3.01
CA ALA A 351 -12.34 3.14 -1.98
C ALA A 351 -13.70 2.51 -2.30
N VAL A 352 -14.10 2.56 -3.56
CA VAL A 352 -15.35 1.93 -4.04
C VAL A 352 -15.32 0.43 -3.76
N GLY A 353 -14.23 -0.25 -4.09
CA GLY A 353 -14.06 -1.68 -3.82
C GLY A 353 -14.06 -2.00 -2.33
N ALA A 354 -13.41 -1.16 -1.52
CA ALA A 354 -13.42 -1.31 -0.06
C ALA A 354 -14.85 -1.16 0.51
N ALA A 355 -15.65 -0.25 -0.04
CA ALA A 355 -17.05 -0.10 0.36
C ALA A 355 -17.87 -1.34 0.00
N VAL A 356 -17.66 -1.92 -1.18
CA VAL A 356 -18.29 -3.19 -1.55
C VAL A 356 -17.93 -4.27 -0.53
N GLN A 357 -16.68 -4.38 -0.15
CA GLN A 357 -16.24 -5.34 0.86
C GLN A 357 -16.90 -5.10 2.22
N SER A 358 -17.05 -3.85 2.64
CA SER A 358 -17.74 -3.55 3.89
C SER A 358 -19.19 -4.05 3.89
N GLY A 359 -19.86 -3.93 2.75
CA GLY A 359 -21.21 -4.45 2.56
C GLY A 359 -21.27 -5.98 2.63
N VAL A 360 -20.28 -6.66 2.05
CA VAL A 360 -20.17 -8.12 2.14
C VAL A 360 -20.01 -8.56 3.60
N ILE A 361 -19.10 -7.93 4.34
CA ILE A 361 -18.86 -8.28 5.75
C ILE A 361 -20.09 -8.01 6.62
N LYS A 362 -20.79 -6.91 6.39
CA LYS A 362 -21.99 -6.56 7.16
C LYS A 362 -23.25 -7.30 6.72
N GLY A 363 -23.15 -8.12 5.67
CA GLY A 363 -24.27 -8.93 5.17
C GLY A 363 -25.20 -8.20 4.21
N ASP A 364 -24.85 -6.99 3.76
CA ASP A 364 -25.66 -6.23 2.78
C ASP A 364 -25.55 -6.83 1.36
N ARG A 365 -24.47 -7.58 1.11
CA ARG A 365 -24.28 -8.36 -0.13
C ARG A 365 -23.88 -9.78 0.26
N LYS A 366 -24.66 -10.76 -0.22
CA LYS A 366 -24.49 -12.18 0.15
C LYS A 366 -23.96 -13.04 -0.98
N ASP A 367 -23.79 -12.47 -2.15
CA ASP A 367 -23.41 -13.17 -3.38
C ASP A 367 -21.88 -13.29 -3.57
N VAL A 368 -21.10 -12.67 -2.71
CA VAL A 368 -19.66 -12.63 -2.83
C VAL A 368 -19.00 -13.02 -1.50
N LEU A 369 -18.07 -13.96 -1.55
CA LEU A 369 -17.16 -14.24 -0.45
C LEU A 369 -15.76 -13.86 -0.88
N LEU A 370 -15.21 -12.82 -0.29
CA LEU A 370 -13.83 -12.47 -0.51
C LEU A 370 -12.92 -13.27 0.38
N ILE A 371 -11.97 -13.92 -0.25
CA ILE A 371 -10.90 -14.61 0.44
C ILE A 371 -9.60 -13.85 0.20
N ASP A 372 -9.07 -13.25 1.27
CA ASP A 372 -7.71 -12.73 1.23
C ASP A 372 -6.71 -13.88 1.25
N VAL A 373 -5.55 -13.66 0.72
CA VAL A 373 -4.48 -14.65 0.66
C VAL A 373 -3.18 -14.08 1.21
N THR A 374 -2.32 -14.98 1.68
CA THR A 374 -0.98 -14.61 2.12
C THR A 374 -0.13 -14.22 0.92
N PRO A 375 0.54 -13.05 0.94
CA PRO A 375 1.38 -12.65 -0.19
C PRO A 375 2.69 -13.43 -0.28
N LEU A 376 3.18 -13.91 0.86
CA LEU A 376 4.45 -14.63 0.97
C LEU A 376 4.30 -15.82 1.89
N SER A 377 5.08 -16.86 1.61
CA SER A 377 5.13 -18.06 2.47
C SER A 377 5.71 -17.74 3.84
N LEU A 378 5.23 -18.44 4.86
CA LEU A 378 5.68 -18.32 6.24
C LEU A 378 6.23 -19.66 6.72
N GLY A 379 7.32 -19.62 7.43
CA GLY A 379 7.95 -20.83 7.92
C GLY A 379 9.00 -20.59 9.00
N ILE A 380 9.67 -21.64 9.35
CA ILE A 380 10.74 -21.63 10.37
C ILE A 380 12.03 -22.20 9.79
N GLU A 381 13.15 -21.81 10.42
CA GLU A 381 14.43 -22.41 10.11
C GLU A 381 14.51 -23.81 10.72
N THR A 382 14.91 -24.78 9.91
CA THR A 382 15.13 -26.16 10.33
C THR A 382 16.57 -26.57 10.04
N LYS A 383 16.92 -27.81 10.36
CA LYS A 383 18.28 -28.35 10.24
C LYS A 383 18.92 -28.02 8.88
N GLY A 384 20.14 -27.49 8.92
CA GLY A 384 20.87 -27.10 7.72
C GLY A 384 20.57 -25.69 7.22
N GLY A 385 19.87 -24.87 8.02
CA GLY A 385 19.52 -23.51 7.66
C GLY A 385 18.42 -23.41 6.61
N ILE A 386 17.65 -24.46 6.43
CA ILE A 386 16.57 -24.54 5.44
C ILE A 386 15.32 -23.89 5.97
N MET A 387 14.62 -23.15 5.12
CA MET A 387 13.28 -22.64 5.43
C MET A 387 12.25 -23.74 5.19
N THR A 388 11.61 -24.17 6.25
CA THR A 388 10.48 -25.10 6.18
C THR A 388 9.19 -24.31 6.24
N LYS A 389 8.46 -24.31 5.13
CA LYS A 389 7.21 -23.55 5.00
C LYS A 389 6.08 -24.28 5.73
N LEU A 390 5.39 -23.56 6.61
CA LEU A 390 4.16 -24.03 7.25
C LEU A 390 2.93 -23.52 6.53
N ILE A 391 3.01 -22.30 6.00
CA ILE A 391 1.94 -21.70 5.21
C ILE A 391 2.54 -21.23 3.89
N ASP A 392 2.04 -21.79 2.80
CA ASP A 392 2.46 -21.39 1.46
C ASP A 392 1.86 -20.05 1.06
N ARG A 393 2.57 -19.32 0.19
CA ARG A 393 2.01 -18.11 -0.42
C ARG A 393 0.68 -18.44 -1.11
N ASN A 394 -0.19 -17.45 -1.21
CA ASN A 394 -1.53 -17.58 -1.78
C ASN A 394 -2.46 -18.55 -1.01
N THR A 395 -2.17 -18.81 0.26
CA THR A 395 -3.10 -19.52 1.14
C THR A 395 -4.18 -18.56 1.61
N ALA A 396 -5.43 -18.97 1.51
CA ALA A 396 -6.58 -18.20 1.99
C ALA A 396 -6.47 -17.91 3.49
N ILE A 397 -6.77 -16.69 3.90
CA ILE A 397 -6.77 -16.27 5.30
C ILE A 397 -8.18 -15.86 5.75
N PRO A 398 -8.56 -16.04 7.01
CA PRO A 398 -7.74 -16.57 8.13
C PRO A 398 -7.38 -18.04 7.94
N THR A 399 -6.25 -18.45 8.47
CA THR A 399 -5.80 -19.84 8.42
C THR A 399 -4.94 -20.20 9.63
N LYS A 400 -4.91 -21.48 9.94
CA LYS A 400 -4.11 -22.02 11.02
C LYS A 400 -3.44 -23.30 10.53
N ARG A 401 -2.13 -23.38 10.68
CA ARG A 401 -1.35 -24.55 10.29
C ARG A 401 -0.40 -24.92 11.42
N SER A 402 -0.29 -26.20 11.66
CA SER A 402 0.60 -26.74 12.68
C SER A 402 1.46 -27.83 12.09
N GLU A 403 2.69 -27.94 12.58
CA GLU A 403 3.61 -29.02 12.21
C GLU A 403 4.47 -29.39 13.40
N VAL A 404 4.82 -30.67 13.50
CA VAL A 404 5.60 -31.20 14.62
C VAL A 404 7.07 -31.31 14.23
N PHE A 405 7.93 -30.76 15.07
CA PHE A 405 9.38 -30.80 14.96
C PHE A 405 9.96 -31.50 16.16
N SER A 406 11.26 -31.75 16.14
CA SER A 406 11.94 -32.40 17.26
C SER A 406 13.30 -31.75 17.57
N THR A 407 13.99 -32.28 18.58
CA THR A 407 15.31 -31.81 18.98
C THR A 407 16.40 -32.35 18.04
N ALA A 408 17.50 -31.63 17.92
CA ALA A 408 18.67 -31.98 17.13
C ALA A 408 19.77 -32.70 17.94
N GLU A 409 19.72 -32.56 19.26
CA GLU A 409 20.74 -33.11 20.16
C GLU A 409 20.10 -33.86 21.33
N ASP A 410 20.86 -34.82 21.91
CA ASP A 410 20.43 -35.54 23.11
C ASP A 410 20.29 -34.59 24.30
N ASN A 411 19.22 -34.78 25.09
CA ASN A 411 18.95 -34.00 26.30
C ASN A 411 18.89 -32.49 26.07
N GLN A 412 18.50 -32.05 24.88
CA GLN A 412 18.36 -30.64 24.53
C GLN A 412 17.25 -29.99 25.39
N PRO A 413 17.58 -28.97 26.21
CA PRO A 413 16.62 -28.43 27.17
C PRO A 413 15.68 -27.37 26.55
N SER A 414 16.04 -26.84 25.40
CA SER A 414 15.27 -25.79 24.74
C SER A 414 15.40 -25.88 23.23
N VAL A 415 14.46 -25.25 22.53
CA VAL A 415 14.47 -25.11 21.07
C VAL A 415 14.30 -23.65 20.73
N LEU A 416 15.18 -23.16 19.87
CA LEU A 416 15.08 -21.81 19.33
C LEU A 416 14.25 -21.86 18.04
N ILE A 417 13.14 -21.12 18.01
CA ILE A 417 12.25 -21.06 16.86
C ILE A 417 12.49 -19.74 16.15
N GLN A 418 12.98 -19.81 14.94
CA GLN A 418 13.28 -18.65 14.09
C GLN A 418 12.29 -18.62 12.94
N VAL A 419 11.51 -17.54 12.87
CA VAL A 419 10.39 -17.39 11.93
C VAL A 419 10.79 -16.48 10.77
N TYR A 420 10.47 -16.91 9.56
CA TYR A 420 10.81 -16.23 8.33
C TYR A 420 9.61 -16.12 7.40
N GLN A 421 9.69 -15.14 6.53
CA GLN A 421 8.73 -14.91 5.45
C GLN A 421 9.45 -14.79 4.12
N GLY A 422 9.03 -15.56 3.12
CA GLY A 422 9.62 -15.54 1.78
C GLY A 422 9.61 -16.89 1.09
N GLU A 423 10.15 -16.92 -0.12
CA GLU A 423 10.10 -18.09 -0.99
C GLU A 423 11.46 -18.81 -1.16
N ARG A 424 12.50 -18.35 -0.47
CA ARG A 424 13.85 -18.88 -0.62
C ARG A 424 14.05 -20.19 0.12
N GLU A 425 14.88 -21.05 -0.44
CA GLU A 425 15.24 -22.34 0.15
C GLU A 425 15.92 -22.18 1.53
N PHE A 426 16.88 -21.24 1.62
CA PHE A 426 17.60 -21.01 2.87
C PHE A 426 16.94 -19.90 3.69
N ALA A 427 16.77 -20.18 4.98
CA ALA A 427 16.13 -19.25 5.90
C ALA A 427 16.80 -17.86 5.90
N ARG A 428 18.13 -17.82 5.90
CA ARG A 428 18.90 -16.57 5.91
C ARG A 428 18.63 -15.63 4.73
N ASP A 429 18.11 -16.16 3.62
CA ASP A 429 17.81 -15.39 2.42
C ASP A 429 16.39 -14.84 2.43
N ASN A 430 15.61 -15.18 3.44
CA ASN A 430 14.24 -14.71 3.64
C ASN A 430 14.20 -13.62 4.70
N LYS A 431 13.06 -12.94 4.82
CA LYS A 431 12.86 -11.90 5.81
C LYS A 431 12.63 -12.51 7.19
N PRO A 432 13.48 -12.22 8.20
CA PRO A 432 13.23 -12.67 9.56
C PRO A 432 12.06 -11.88 10.16
N LEU A 433 11.12 -12.60 10.76
CA LEU A 433 10.01 -12.01 11.50
C LEU A 433 10.27 -11.95 12.99
N GLY A 434 11.01 -12.91 13.52
CA GLY A 434 11.36 -12.96 14.93
C GLY A 434 11.86 -14.31 15.37
N THR A 435 12.33 -14.35 16.60
CA THR A 435 12.78 -15.59 17.25
C THR A 435 12.16 -15.68 18.63
N PHE A 436 11.90 -16.89 19.07
CA PHE A 436 11.55 -17.18 20.45
C PHE A 436 12.05 -18.55 20.86
N GLU A 437 12.19 -18.75 22.14
CA GLU A 437 12.73 -19.97 22.71
C GLU A 437 11.65 -20.73 23.46
N LEU A 438 11.49 -22.00 23.14
CA LEU A 438 10.69 -22.91 23.95
C LEU A 438 11.62 -23.62 24.93
N THR A 439 11.39 -23.44 26.23
CA THR A 439 12.21 -23.99 27.30
C THR A 439 11.48 -25.10 28.04
N GLY A 440 12.17 -25.79 28.95
CA GLY A 440 11.56 -26.79 29.81
C GLY A 440 11.29 -28.12 29.12
N ILE A 441 12.05 -28.45 28.08
CA ILE A 441 11.94 -29.74 27.41
C ILE A 441 12.60 -30.79 28.29
N ALA A 442 11.85 -31.85 28.62
CA ALA A 442 12.35 -32.94 29.41
C ALA A 442 13.53 -33.67 28.76
N PRO A 443 14.56 -34.08 29.48
CA PRO A 443 15.69 -34.83 28.90
C PRO A 443 15.23 -36.07 28.16
N ALA A 444 15.63 -36.16 26.89
CA ALA A 444 15.32 -37.28 26.02
C ALA A 444 16.35 -37.38 24.90
N PRO A 445 16.52 -38.52 24.25
CA PRO A 445 17.36 -38.63 23.07
C PRO A 445 16.87 -37.70 21.96
N ARG A 446 17.79 -37.25 21.10
CA ARG A 446 17.44 -36.44 19.95
C ARG A 446 16.34 -37.07 19.09
N GLY A 447 15.43 -36.27 18.58
CA GLY A 447 14.33 -36.74 17.75
C GLY A 447 13.16 -37.36 18.51
N VAL A 448 13.25 -37.51 19.85
CA VAL A 448 12.17 -38.06 20.68
C VAL A 448 11.17 -36.99 21.10
N PRO A 449 11.59 -35.82 21.62
CA PRO A 449 10.62 -34.78 21.98
C PRO A 449 9.84 -34.32 20.74
N GLN A 450 8.56 -34.11 20.95
CA GLN A 450 7.68 -33.59 19.92
C GLN A 450 7.28 -32.15 20.23
N ILE A 451 7.56 -31.25 19.30
CA ILE A 451 7.30 -29.81 19.45
C ILE A 451 6.35 -29.38 18.31
N GLU A 452 5.15 -29.05 18.70
CA GLU A 452 4.16 -28.53 17.72
C GLU A 452 4.32 -27.03 17.58
N VAL A 453 4.62 -26.58 16.37
CA VAL A 453 4.67 -25.17 16.02
C VAL A 453 3.40 -24.85 15.24
N THR A 454 2.69 -23.81 15.67
CA THR A 454 1.43 -23.39 15.06
C THR A 454 1.56 -21.96 14.56
N PHE A 455 1.21 -21.77 13.29
CA PHE A 455 1.03 -20.45 12.67
C PHE A 455 -0.46 -20.19 12.53
N ASP A 456 -0.90 -19.06 13.08
CA ASP A 456 -2.28 -18.61 13.03
C ASP A 456 -2.31 -17.22 12.40
N ILE A 457 -2.93 -17.09 11.23
CA ILE A 457 -3.05 -15.82 10.52
C ILE A 457 -4.51 -15.38 10.60
N ASP A 458 -4.74 -14.19 11.15
CA ASP A 458 -6.08 -13.64 11.25
C ASP A 458 -6.56 -13.06 9.90
N ALA A 459 -7.82 -12.60 9.87
CA ALA A 459 -8.43 -12.04 8.66
C ALA A 459 -7.75 -10.76 8.16
N ASN A 460 -6.93 -10.11 8.99
CA ASN A 460 -6.17 -8.91 8.64
C ASN A 460 -4.75 -9.21 8.16
N GLY A 461 -4.38 -10.50 8.08
CA GLY A 461 -3.03 -10.91 7.67
C GLY A 461 -2.01 -10.88 8.79
N ILE A 462 -2.44 -10.75 10.04
CA ILE A 462 -1.54 -10.67 11.19
C ILE A 462 -1.22 -12.07 11.66
N VAL A 463 0.07 -12.33 11.85
CA VAL A 463 0.61 -13.66 12.16
C VAL A 463 0.88 -13.82 13.64
N HIS A 464 0.32 -14.88 14.21
CA HIS A 464 0.61 -15.35 15.58
C HIS A 464 1.31 -16.70 15.48
N VAL A 465 2.43 -16.85 16.17
CA VAL A 465 3.16 -18.11 16.19
C VAL A 465 3.25 -18.62 17.63
N SER A 466 2.94 -19.89 17.81
CA SER A 466 3.06 -20.56 19.10
C SER A 466 3.82 -21.86 18.95
N ALA A 467 4.45 -22.31 20.03
CA ALA A 467 5.11 -23.59 20.10
C ALA A 467 4.74 -24.30 21.41
N LYS A 468 4.50 -25.60 21.30
CA LYS A 468 4.07 -26.42 22.41
C LYS A 468 4.77 -27.77 22.34
N GLY A 469 5.41 -28.18 23.43
CA GLY A 469 5.91 -29.55 23.55
C GLY A 469 4.74 -30.49 23.75
N GLN A 470 4.66 -31.54 22.95
CA GLN A 470 3.61 -32.53 23.04
C GLN A 470 4.06 -33.71 23.89
N GLY A 471 3.18 -34.15 24.71
CA GLY A 471 2.97 -35.59 24.89
C GLY A 471 3.80 -36.29 25.84
N HIS A 472 4.46 -35.76 26.76
CA HIS A 472 4.90 -36.61 27.84
C HIS A 472 4.50 -36.07 29.20
N ARG A 473 3.90 -36.94 29.88
CA ARG A 473 3.21 -36.88 31.16
C ARG A 473 3.82 -36.03 32.25
N GLN A 474 5.03 -35.50 32.05
CA GLN A 474 5.74 -34.84 33.15
C GLN A 474 6.68 -33.75 32.70
N GLY A 475 6.74 -33.48 31.45
CA GLY A 475 7.53 -32.35 30.97
C GLY A 475 6.78 -31.07 31.21
N ALA A 476 7.41 -30.09 31.80
CA ALA A 476 6.91 -28.75 31.79
C ALA A 476 6.84 -28.31 30.33
N VAL A 477 5.65 -28.22 29.80
CA VAL A 477 5.39 -27.83 28.46
C VAL A 477 4.88 -26.42 28.53
N HIS A 478 5.62 -25.52 27.93
CA HIS A 478 5.23 -24.10 27.88
C HIS A 478 4.66 -23.75 26.51
N ASP A 479 3.44 -23.24 26.50
CA ASP A 479 2.87 -22.63 25.33
C ASP A 479 3.49 -21.25 25.20
N HIS A 480 4.18 -21.00 24.07
CA HIS A 480 4.67 -19.68 23.73
C HIS A 480 3.85 -19.13 22.59
N HIS A 481 3.14 -18.03 22.84
CA HIS A 481 2.45 -17.26 21.83
C HIS A 481 3.22 -15.98 21.59
N ARG A 482 3.61 -15.72 20.34
CA ARG A 482 4.23 -14.46 19.98
C ARG A 482 3.54 -13.81 18.81
N TRP A 483 3.40 -12.52 18.93
CA TRP A 483 3.10 -11.60 17.85
C TRP A 483 4.38 -11.30 17.10
N PHE A 484 4.37 -11.48 15.78
CA PHE A 484 5.51 -11.10 14.98
C PHE A 484 5.23 -9.79 14.28
N ARG A 485 6.08 -8.80 14.58
CA ARG A 485 6.24 -7.61 13.78
C ARG A 485 7.58 -7.76 13.07
N PRO A 486 7.66 -7.44 11.75
CA PRO A 486 8.95 -7.43 11.07
C PRO A 486 9.91 -6.49 11.77
N ALA A 487 11.21 -6.79 11.66
CA ALA A 487 12.25 -5.94 12.20
C ALA A 487 12.10 -4.51 11.68
N GLU A 488 12.15 -3.55 12.60
CA GLU A 488 11.98 -2.13 12.33
C GLU A 488 12.98 -1.60 11.30
N GLY A 489 12.56 -0.61 10.53
CA GLY A 489 13.46 0.27 9.78
C GLY A 489 13.92 -0.18 8.41
N ARG A 490 13.23 -1.11 7.74
CA ARG A 490 13.59 -1.46 6.36
C ARG A 490 12.38 -1.41 5.44
N ASP A 491 12.15 -0.23 4.88
CA ASP A 491 11.39 -0.13 3.64
C ASP A 491 12.11 -0.93 2.58
N ARG A 492 11.56 -2.05 2.18
CA ARG A 492 12.07 -2.77 1.03
C ARG A 492 11.41 -2.21 -0.21
N PRO A 493 12.19 -1.80 -1.21
CA PRO A 493 11.62 -1.44 -2.50
C PRO A 493 10.74 -2.57 -3.00
N HIS A 494 9.61 -2.22 -3.59
CA HIS A 494 8.74 -3.14 -4.25
C HIS A 494 9.55 -3.94 -5.28
N GLY A 495 9.36 -5.24 -5.31
CA GLY A 495 10.03 -6.10 -6.30
C GLY A 495 11.44 -6.55 -5.94
N GLN A 496 12.02 -6.10 -4.85
CA GLN A 496 13.33 -6.62 -4.44
C GLN A 496 13.26 -8.07 -3.92
N GLY A 497 12.08 -8.52 -3.51
CA GLY A 497 11.89 -9.91 -3.09
C GLY A 497 11.88 -10.91 -4.24
N SER A 498 11.61 -10.46 -5.46
CA SER A 498 11.53 -11.32 -6.63
C SER A 498 12.82 -11.33 -7.47
N ARG A 499 13.79 -10.48 -7.15
CA ARG A 499 15.03 -10.35 -7.96
C ARG A 499 16.15 -11.26 -7.55
N SER A 500 15.91 -12.13 -6.71
CA SER A 500 16.99 -12.99 -6.32
C SER A 500 16.75 -14.33 -7.00
N SER A 501 17.25 -14.43 -8.18
CA SER A 501 17.56 -15.67 -8.87
C SER A 501 18.50 -16.54 -8.07
#